data_0f76049f0b2bcfbd24835f118faa9ae8
#
_entry.id   0f76049f0b2bcfbd24835f118faa9ae8
#
_cell.length_a   1.000
_cell.length_b   1.000
_cell.length_c   1.000
_cell.angle_alpha   90.00
_cell.angle_beta   90.00
_cell.angle_gamma   90.00
#
_symmetry.space_group_name_H-M   'P 1'
#
loop_
_entity.id
_entity.type
_entity.pdbx_description
1 polymer ?
#
loop_
_entity_poly.entity_id
_entity_poly.type
_entity_poly.pdbx_seq_one_letter_code
_entity_poly.pdbx_strand_id
1 'polypeptide(L)'
;MNSANLTLEQAILRFGRDKRDGRRVVFTNGCFDLLHPGHLRGFELARELGDVLIVGLNSDASVRQLKGPGRPVIPERERAEILAALESVDAVIIFDELTPRQVISRLLPDVLVKGGDWPGDQIVGREEVEAAGGRVVSVPLVPDYSTSAILQKIREGFGPSGVNKKPQPEGARATRPES
;
A
#
# COMPACT_ATOMS: atom_id res chain seq x y z
N MET A 1 -9.58 17.81 -1.36
CA MET A 1 -9.03 16.53 -1.84
C MET A 1 -7.54 16.74 -1.99
N ASN A 2 -6.74 15.81 -1.48
CA ASN A 2 -5.29 15.88 -1.65
C ASN A 2 -4.99 15.80 -3.16
N SER A 3 -4.16 16.69 -3.69
CA SER A 3 -3.81 16.78 -5.12
C SER A 3 -3.12 15.52 -5.69
N ALA A 4 -2.76 14.58 -4.82
CA ALA A 4 -2.13 13.32 -5.17
C ALA A 4 -3.14 12.18 -5.48
N ASN A 5 -4.43 12.28 -5.06
CA ASN A 5 -5.45 11.30 -5.41
C ASN A 5 -6.04 11.64 -6.77
N LEU A 6 -5.77 10.81 -7.77
CA LEU A 6 -6.11 11.05 -9.17
C LEU A 6 -7.05 9.97 -9.71
N THR A 7 -7.95 10.34 -10.62
CA THR A 7 -8.56 9.35 -11.50
C THR A 7 -7.51 8.83 -12.50
N LEU A 8 -7.78 7.71 -13.15
CA LEU A 8 -6.88 7.18 -14.19
C LEU A 8 -6.68 8.20 -15.33
N GLU A 9 -7.75 8.89 -15.75
CA GLU A 9 -7.70 9.92 -16.78
C GLU A 9 -6.81 11.10 -16.36
N GLN A 10 -6.95 11.57 -15.13
CA GLN A 10 -6.10 12.64 -14.57
C GLN A 10 -4.63 12.21 -14.50
N ALA A 11 -4.37 10.96 -14.11
CA ALA A 11 -3.02 10.43 -14.08
C ALA A 11 -2.40 10.32 -15.48
N ILE A 12 -3.18 9.90 -16.49
CA ILE A 12 -2.73 9.85 -17.88
C ILE A 12 -2.44 11.26 -18.42
N LEU A 13 -3.30 12.23 -18.12
CA LEU A 13 -3.08 13.63 -18.53
C LEU A 13 -1.81 14.24 -17.90
N ARG A 14 -1.45 13.81 -16.70
CA ARG A 14 -0.30 14.35 -15.96
C ARG A 14 0.99 13.56 -16.15
N PHE A 15 0.88 12.23 -16.27
CA PHE A 15 2.01 11.30 -16.23
C PHE A 15 2.00 10.28 -17.39
N GLY A 16 1.05 10.38 -18.32
CA GLY A 16 1.01 9.54 -19.51
C GLY A 16 2.30 9.71 -20.33
N ARG A 17 2.62 8.73 -21.16
CA ARG A 17 3.92 8.65 -21.84
C ARG A 17 4.35 9.91 -22.57
N ASP A 18 3.40 10.59 -23.21
CA ASP A 18 3.64 11.82 -23.95
C ASP A 18 3.61 13.10 -23.08
N LYS A 19 3.41 12.96 -21.76
CA LYS A 19 3.24 14.07 -20.81
C LYS A 19 4.28 14.11 -19.70
N ARG A 20 5.30 13.24 -19.77
CA ARG A 20 6.28 13.05 -18.68
C ARG A 20 7.39 14.08 -18.66
N ASP A 21 7.61 14.82 -19.74
CA ASP A 21 8.70 15.79 -19.87
C ASP A 21 10.08 15.20 -19.47
N GLY A 22 10.35 13.97 -19.93
CA GLY A 22 11.57 13.22 -19.60
C GLY A 22 11.61 12.55 -18.23
N ARG A 23 10.58 12.75 -17.37
CA ARG A 23 10.50 12.09 -16.06
C ARG A 23 10.22 10.60 -16.21
N ARG A 24 10.90 9.80 -15.43
CA ARG A 24 10.69 8.36 -15.35
C ARG A 24 9.56 8.05 -14.36
N VAL A 25 8.49 7.44 -14.85
CA VAL A 25 7.33 7.05 -14.07
C VAL A 25 7.47 5.61 -13.59
N VAL A 26 7.39 5.42 -12.28
CA VAL A 26 7.35 4.14 -11.58
C VAL A 26 5.92 3.86 -11.16
N PHE A 27 5.47 2.62 -11.33
CA PHE A 27 4.15 2.19 -10.88
C PHE A 27 4.28 0.94 -10.01
N THR A 28 3.57 0.93 -8.89
CA THR A 28 3.34 -0.25 -8.06
C THR A 28 1.86 -0.34 -7.71
N ASN A 29 1.38 -1.52 -7.27
CA ASN A 29 -0.01 -1.67 -6.87
C ASN A 29 -0.20 -2.65 -5.72
N GLY A 30 -1.32 -2.50 -5.02
CA GLY A 30 -1.70 -3.42 -3.95
C GLY A 30 -2.97 -3.01 -3.21
N CYS A 31 -3.37 -3.84 -2.25
CA CYS A 31 -4.51 -3.56 -1.37
C CYS A 31 -4.19 -2.50 -0.31
N PHE A 32 -2.98 -2.48 0.21
CA PHE A 32 -2.46 -1.53 1.21
C PHE A 32 -3.47 -1.23 2.33
N ASP A 33 -4.03 -2.31 2.90
CA ASP A 33 -5.12 -2.20 3.88
C ASP A 33 -4.62 -1.65 5.22
N LEU A 34 -3.70 -2.36 5.90
CA LEU A 34 -2.97 -1.84 7.05
C LEU A 34 -1.52 -1.61 6.63
N LEU A 35 -1.10 -0.36 6.62
CA LEU A 35 0.29 -0.03 6.32
C LEU A 35 1.21 -0.49 7.46
N HIS A 36 2.39 -0.95 7.07
CA HIS A 36 3.46 -1.40 7.96
C HIS A 36 4.82 -1.04 7.36
N PRO A 37 5.91 -1.07 8.13
CA PRO A 37 7.24 -0.69 7.64
C PRO A 37 7.66 -1.37 6.34
N GLY A 38 7.23 -2.62 6.11
CA GLY A 38 7.51 -3.33 4.86
C GLY A 38 6.92 -2.64 3.61
N HIS A 39 5.74 -2.04 3.71
CA HIS A 39 5.17 -1.23 2.62
C HIS A 39 5.98 0.05 2.39
N LEU A 40 6.35 0.76 3.48
CA LEU A 40 7.12 2.00 3.38
C LEU A 40 8.47 1.76 2.68
N ARG A 41 9.20 0.73 3.10
CA ARG A 41 10.46 0.33 2.45
C ARG A 41 10.28 -0.01 0.98
N GLY A 42 9.19 -0.72 0.63
CA GLY A 42 8.86 -1.02 -0.76
C GLY A 42 8.60 0.24 -1.59
N PHE A 43 7.94 1.25 -1.03
CA PHE A 43 7.71 2.53 -1.72
C PHE A 43 8.99 3.35 -1.85
N GLU A 44 9.85 3.39 -0.83
CA GLU A 44 11.16 4.05 -0.88
C GLU A 44 12.00 3.45 -2.02
N LEU A 45 12.16 2.11 -2.04
CA LEU A 45 12.91 1.41 -3.09
C LEU A 45 12.30 1.62 -4.49
N ALA A 46 10.97 1.62 -4.60
CA ALA A 46 10.29 1.91 -5.86
C ALA A 46 10.57 3.34 -6.33
N ARG A 47 10.52 4.33 -5.43
CA ARG A 47 10.76 5.74 -5.73
C ARG A 47 12.19 5.99 -6.23
N GLU A 48 13.18 5.26 -5.74
CA GLU A 48 14.57 5.33 -6.21
C GLU A 48 14.75 4.91 -7.68
N LEU A 49 13.77 4.19 -8.26
CA LEU A 49 13.83 3.71 -9.63
C LEU A 49 13.38 4.73 -10.68
N GLY A 50 12.85 5.90 -10.24
CA GLY A 50 12.40 6.95 -11.15
C GLY A 50 12.10 8.28 -10.46
N ASP A 51 11.46 9.19 -11.18
CA ASP A 51 11.20 10.56 -10.77
C ASP A 51 9.79 10.76 -10.19
N VAL A 52 8.89 9.80 -10.45
CA VAL A 52 7.49 9.84 -10.02
C VAL A 52 7.08 8.42 -9.63
N LEU A 53 6.57 8.24 -8.40
CA LEU A 53 5.96 6.99 -7.98
C LEU A 53 4.43 7.13 -7.94
N ILE A 54 3.76 6.31 -8.75
CA ILE A 54 2.31 6.18 -8.77
C ILE A 54 1.91 4.85 -8.12
N VAL A 55 1.00 4.92 -7.17
CA VAL A 55 0.47 3.73 -6.48
C VAL A 55 -0.93 3.42 -6.99
N GLY A 56 -1.11 2.24 -7.58
CA GLY A 56 -2.42 1.66 -7.87
C GLY A 56 -3.00 1.02 -6.61
N LEU A 57 -4.14 1.50 -6.15
CA LEU A 57 -4.83 1.04 -4.96
C LEU A 57 -6.08 0.25 -5.34
N ASN A 58 -6.17 -1.02 -4.94
CA ASN A 58 -7.40 -1.79 -5.12
C ASN A 58 -8.55 -1.17 -4.31
N SER A 59 -9.70 -0.98 -4.95
CA SER A 59 -10.92 -0.50 -4.28
C SER A 59 -11.39 -1.47 -3.20
N ASP A 60 -12.32 -1.05 -2.36
CA ASP A 60 -12.91 -1.90 -1.33
C ASP A 60 -13.63 -3.10 -1.95
N ALA A 61 -14.27 -2.93 -3.10
CA ALA A 61 -14.92 -4.01 -3.82
C ALA A 61 -13.90 -5.06 -4.31
N SER A 62 -12.80 -4.61 -4.90
CA SER A 62 -11.71 -5.46 -5.35
C SER A 62 -11.04 -6.19 -4.18
N VAL A 63 -10.76 -5.50 -3.08
CA VAL A 63 -10.14 -6.13 -1.89
C VAL A 63 -11.03 -7.19 -1.28
N ARG A 64 -12.35 -6.97 -1.19
CA ARG A 64 -13.29 -7.99 -0.69
C ARG A 64 -13.26 -9.27 -1.52
N GLN A 65 -13.18 -9.14 -2.84
CA GLN A 65 -13.07 -10.30 -3.73
C GLN A 65 -11.72 -11.03 -3.58
N LEU A 66 -10.63 -10.30 -3.40
CA LEU A 66 -9.27 -10.87 -3.29
C LEU A 66 -8.96 -11.48 -1.92
N LYS A 67 -9.50 -10.92 -0.83
CA LYS A 67 -9.10 -11.24 0.55
C LYS A 67 -10.23 -11.80 1.40
N GLY A 68 -11.46 -11.80 0.89
CA GLY A 68 -12.63 -12.32 1.58
C GLY A 68 -13.35 -11.29 2.47
N PRO A 69 -14.44 -11.73 3.14
CA PRO A 69 -15.24 -10.87 4.00
C PRO A 69 -14.43 -10.34 5.19
N GLY A 70 -14.76 -9.13 5.62
CA GLY A 70 -14.04 -8.45 6.69
C GLY A 70 -12.78 -7.70 6.23
N ARG A 71 -12.52 -7.66 4.93
CA ARG A 71 -11.44 -6.87 4.32
C ARG A 71 -12.02 -5.94 3.24
N PRO A 72 -11.46 -4.74 3.05
CA PRO A 72 -10.39 -4.15 3.85
C PRO A 72 -10.88 -3.71 5.24
N VAL A 73 -9.94 -3.46 6.17
CA VAL A 73 -10.21 -2.86 7.48
C VAL A 73 -10.38 -1.35 7.36
N ILE A 74 -9.55 -0.72 6.53
CA ILE A 74 -9.58 0.73 6.26
C ILE A 74 -10.23 0.96 4.90
N PRO A 75 -11.26 1.84 4.81
CA PRO A 75 -11.92 2.18 3.55
C PRO A 75 -10.95 2.75 2.51
N GLU A 76 -11.23 2.52 1.22
CA GLU A 76 -10.34 2.92 0.11
C GLU A 76 -9.95 4.40 0.11
N ARG A 77 -10.89 5.29 0.47
CA ARG A 77 -10.62 6.74 0.52
C ARG A 77 -9.60 7.10 1.58
N GLU A 78 -9.70 6.48 2.76
CA GLU A 78 -8.77 6.67 3.86
C GLU A 78 -7.42 6.04 3.54
N ARG A 79 -7.39 4.84 2.93
CA ARG A 79 -6.16 4.21 2.46
C ARG A 79 -5.44 5.08 1.41
N ALA A 80 -6.18 5.65 0.48
CA ALA A 80 -5.65 6.56 -0.53
C ALA A 80 -5.10 7.85 0.10
N GLU A 81 -5.77 8.40 1.11
CA GLU A 81 -5.31 9.59 1.84
C GLU A 81 -4.00 9.32 2.57
N ILE A 82 -3.89 8.18 3.27
CA ILE A 82 -2.68 7.77 3.98
C ILE A 82 -1.51 7.59 2.99
N LEU A 83 -1.74 6.89 1.87
CA LEU A 83 -0.72 6.69 0.83
C LEU A 83 -0.26 8.01 0.21
N ALA A 84 -1.19 8.92 -0.08
CA ALA A 84 -0.90 10.23 -0.65
C ALA A 84 -0.18 11.19 0.31
N ALA A 85 -0.11 10.86 1.60
CA ALA A 85 0.65 11.60 2.61
C ALA A 85 2.11 11.12 2.74
N LEU A 86 2.47 10.00 2.09
CA LEU A 86 3.83 9.48 2.12
C LEU A 86 4.74 10.29 1.18
N GLU A 87 5.90 10.71 1.65
CA GLU A 87 6.87 11.48 0.87
C GLU A 87 7.32 10.77 -0.42
N SER A 88 7.39 9.44 -0.38
CA SER A 88 7.77 8.62 -1.52
C SER A 88 6.68 8.45 -2.58
N VAL A 89 5.43 8.89 -2.34
CA VAL A 89 4.28 8.67 -3.23
C VAL A 89 3.81 9.98 -3.86
N ASP A 90 3.91 10.08 -5.19
CA ASP A 90 3.52 11.28 -5.93
C ASP A 90 2.04 11.27 -6.35
N ALA A 91 1.46 10.08 -6.58
CA ALA A 91 0.06 9.94 -6.93
C ALA A 91 -0.51 8.57 -6.54
N VAL A 92 -1.82 8.54 -6.27
CA VAL A 92 -2.60 7.33 -5.99
C VAL A 92 -3.77 7.24 -6.96
N ILE A 93 -3.98 6.07 -7.55
CA ILE A 93 -5.11 5.76 -8.44
C ILE A 93 -5.88 4.59 -7.83
N ILE A 94 -7.16 4.81 -7.49
CA ILE A 94 -8.05 3.72 -7.06
C ILE A 94 -8.59 3.03 -8.32
N PHE A 95 -8.59 1.68 -8.33
CA PHE A 95 -9.13 0.87 -9.42
C PHE A 95 -9.97 -0.29 -8.89
N ASP A 96 -11.02 -0.67 -9.64
CA ASP A 96 -12.02 -1.66 -9.22
C ASP A 96 -11.70 -3.09 -9.67
N GLU A 97 -10.86 -3.24 -10.69
CA GLU A 97 -10.53 -4.53 -11.26
C GLU A 97 -9.69 -5.39 -10.29
N LEU A 98 -9.78 -6.70 -10.44
CA LEU A 98 -8.98 -7.64 -9.64
C LEU A 98 -7.49 -7.55 -9.94
N THR A 99 -7.15 -7.06 -11.13
CA THR A 99 -5.77 -6.87 -11.57
C THR A 99 -5.56 -5.45 -12.09
N PRO A 100 -4.36 -4.87 -11.95
CA PRO A 100 -4.07 -3.51 -12.40
C PRO A 100 -3.85 -3.37 -13.91
N ARG A 101 -4.18 -4.41 -14.73
CA ARG A 101 -3.83 -4.45 -16.16
C ARG A 101 -4.35 -3.23 -16.92
N GLN A 102 -5.59 -2.81 -16.68
CA GLN A 102 -6.17 -1.64 -17.35
C GLN A 102 -5.44 -0.34 -16.99
N VAL A 103 -5.09 -0.16 -15.72
CA VAL A 103 -4.29 1.00 -15.30
C VAL A 103 -2.91 0.98 -15.96
N ILE A 104 -2.23 -0.17 -15.92
CA ILE A 104 -0.88 -0.32 -16.47
C ILE A 104 -0.87 -0.11 -17.99
N SER A 105 -1.79 -0.73 -18.73
CA SER A 105 -1.84 -0.64 -20.20
C SER A 105 -2.15 0.76 -20.71
N ARG A 106 -2.86 1.57 -19.93
CA ARG A 106 -3.20 2.95 -20.29
C ARG A 106 -2.15 3.96 -19.82
N LEU A 107 -1.55 3.74 -18.65
CA LEU A 107 -0.50 4.60 -18.09
C LEU A 107 0.87 4.35 -18.77
N LEU A 108 1.17 3.09 -19.08
CA LEU A 108 2.44 2.58 -19.63
C LEU A 108 3.65 3.11 -18.85
N PRO A 109 3.81 2.75 -17.56
CA PRO A 109 4.93 3.23 -16.74
C PRO A 109 6.28 2.82 -17.33
N ASP A 110 7.36 3.54 -17.00
CA ASP A 110 8.72 3.17 -17.39
C ASP A 110 9.26 2.01 -16.54
N VAL A 111 8.80 1.94 -15.29
CA VAL A 111 9.15 0.87 -14.35
C VAL A 111 7.90 0.36 -13.67
N LEU A 112 7.61 -0.93 -13.82
CA LEU A 112 6.58 -1.63 -13.05
C LEU A 112 7.25 -2.36 -11.89
N VAL A 113 6.88 -1.99 -10.65
CA VAL A 113 7.47 -2.58 -9.43
C VAL A 113 6.50 -3.57 -8.80
N LYS A 114 7.01 -4.74 -8.41
CA LYS A 114 6.32 -5.74 -7.60
C LYS A 114 7.11 -6.06 -6.34
N GLY A 115 6.42 -6.15 -5.21
CA GLY A 115 7.02 -6.65 -3.97
C GLY A 115 7.06 -8.16 -3.94
N GLY A 116 8.22 -8.74 -3.62
CA GLY A 116 8.43 -10.18 -3.51
C GLY A 116 9.05 -10.83 -4.74
N ASP A 117 9.43 -12.08 -4.57
CA ASP A 117 10.02 -12.90 -5.63
C ASP A 117 8.90 -13.49 -6.50
N TRP A 118 8.43 -12.73 -7.46
CA TRP A 118 7.49 -13.21 -8.45
C TRP A 118 8.24 -13.78 -9.66
N PRO A 119 7.86 -14.99 -10.14
CA PRO A 119 8.29 -15.44 -11.47
C PRO A 119 7.89 -14.36 -12.49
N GLY A 120 8.87 -13.96 -13.32
CA GLY A 120 8.67 -12.82 -14.20
C GLY A 120 7.46 -12.93 -15.13
N ASP A 121 7.11 -14.13 -15.56
CA ASP A 121 5.97 -14.45 -16.42
C ASP A 121 4.59 -14.28 -15.74
N GLN A 122 4.54 -14.19 -14.40
CA GLN A 122 3.30 -14.04 -13.64
C GLN A 122 2.98 -12.59 -13.27
N ILE A 123 3.82 -11.62 -13.66
CA ILE A 123 3.57 -10.23 -13.33
C ILE A 123 2.59 -9.62 -14.34
N VAL A 124 1.38 -9.32 -13.87
CA VAL A 124 0.35 -8.65 -14.69
C VAL A 124 0.82 -7.28 -15.16
N GLY A 125 0.71 -7.03 -16.45
CA GLY A 125 1.14 -5.77 -17.08
C GLY A 125 2.58 -5.77 -17.57
N ARG A 126 3.33 -6.87 -17.41
CA ARG A 126 4.71 -7.00 -17.88
C ARG A 126 4.82 -6.80 -19.39
N GLU A 127 4.02 -7.54 -20.14
CA GLU A 127 4.05 -7.51 -21.61
C GLU A 127 3.80 -6.10 -22.14
N GLU A 128 2.82 -5.40 -21.59
CA GLU A 128 2.45 -4.05 -21.97
C GLU A 128 3.58 -3.04 -21.68
N VAL A 129 4.20 -3.18 -20.51
CA VAL A 129 5.30 -2.31 -20.09
C VAL A 129 6.55 -2.55 -20.94
N GLU A 130 6.95 -3.80 -21.13
CA GLU A 130 8.15 -4.16 -21.92
C GLU A 130 7.97 -3.83 -23.41
N ALA A 131 6.79 -4.08 -24.00
CA ALA A 131 6.47 -3.69 -25.37
C ALA A 131 6.54 -2.16 -25.58
N ALA A 132 6.24 -1.40 -24.53
CA ALA A 132 6.38 0.06 -24.53
C ALA A 132 7.81 0.53 -24.23
N GLY A 133 8.80 -0.36 -24.06
CA GLY A 133 10.20 -0.02 -23.75
C GLY A 133 10.46 0.28 -22.27
N GLY A 134 9.52 -0.05 -21.40
CA GLY A 134 9.71 -0.05 -19.94
C GLY A 134 10.33 -1.36 -19.42
N ARG A 135 10.43 -1.48 -18.11
CA ARG A 135 10.97 -2.67 -17.44
C ARG A 135 10.17 -3.06 -16.20
N VAL A 136 10.28 -4.31 -15.80
CA VAL A 136 9.70 -4.82 -14.55
C VAL A 136 10.81 -5.07 -13.54
N VAL A 137 10.59 -4.66 -12.29
CA VAL A 137 11.53 -4.82 -11.19
C VAL A 137 10.81 -5.45 -9.99
N SER A 138 11.37 -6.53 -9.46
CA SER A 138 10.95 -7.10 -8.18
C SER A 138 11.77 -6.46 -7.06
N VAL A 139 11.09 -5.95 -6.03
CA VAL A 139 11.73 -5.45 -4.82
C VAL A 139 11.57 -6.45 -3.68
N PRO A 140 12.60 -6.69 -2.86
CA PRO A 140 12.51 -7.67 -1.79
C PRO A 140 11.43 -7.27 -0.78
N LEU A 141 10.68 -8.27 -0.29
CA LEU A 141 9.81 -8.07 0.87
C LEU A 141 10.66 -7.95 2.13
N VAL A 142 10.28 -7.03 3.02
CA VAL A 142 10.89 -6.95 4.34
C VAL A 142 10.33 -8.11 5.17
N PRO A 143 11.18 -9.01 5.70
CA PRO A 143 10.74 -10.12 6.54
C PRO A 143 9.91 -9.63 7.74
N ASP A 144 9.05 -10.50 8.25
CA ASP A 144 8.25 -10.30 9.46
C ASP A 144 7.13 -9.24 9.40
N TYR A 145 6.93 -8.59 8.24
CA TYR A 145 5.86 -7.61 8.07
C TYR A 145 4.79 -8.11 7.10
N SER A 146 3.58 -8.32 7.62
CA SER A 146 2.39 -8.50 6.79
C SER A 146 1.13 -8.00 7.51
N THR A 147 0.15 -7.52 6.74
CA THR A 147 -1.16 -7.15 7.28
C THR A 147 -1.83 -8.33 8.01
N SER A 148 -1.66 -9.55 7.50
CA SER A 148 -2.22 -10.76 8.12
C SER A 148 -1.60 -11.03 9.49
N ALA A 149 -0.28 -10.86 9.66
CA ALA A 149 0.40 -11.01 10.94
C ALA A 149 -0.05 -9.94 11.96
N ILE A 150 -0.28 -8.70 11.51
CA ILE A 150 -0.81 -7.64 12.37
C ILE A 150 -2.21 -8.01 12.86
N LEU A 151 -3.10 -8.43 11.96
CA LEU A 151 -4.47 -8.84 12.30
C LEU A 151 -4.48 -10.06 13.24
N GLN A 152 -3.57 -11.01 13.04
CA GLN A 152 -3.43 -12.15 13.92
C GLN A 152 -3.00 -11.72 15.34
N LYS A 153 -1.99 -10.88 15.48
CA LYS A 153 -1.56 -10.32 16.77
C LYS A 153 -2.69 -9.58 17.49
N ILE A 154 -3.49 -8.81 16.75
CA ILE A 154 -4.65 -8.11 17.32
C ILE A 154 -5.67 -9.13 17.86
N ARG A 155 -6.01 -10.17 17.10
CA ARG A 155 -6.95 -11.22 17.52
C ARG A 155 -6.46 -11.98 18.75
N GLU A 156 -5.19 -12.32 18.81
CA GLU A 156 -4.56 -13.04 19.91
C GLU A 156 -4.44 -12.16 21.16
N GLY A 157 -4.07 -10.89 21.01
CA GLY A 157 -3.89 -9.96 22.13
C GLY A 157 -5.18 -9.41 22.73
N PHE A 158 -6.30 -9.44 21.99
CA PHE A 158 -7.62 -8.94 22.43
C PHE A 158 -8.69 -10.07 22.51
N GLY A 159 -8.28 -11.34 22.59
CA GLY A 159 -9.19 -12.46 22.86
C GLY A 159 -9.91 -12.29 24.21
N PRO A 160 -10.96 -13.10 24.51
CA PRO A 160 -11.83 -12.93 25.69
C PRO A 160 -11.11 -12.79 27.04
N SER A 161 -9.83 -13.18 27.11
CA SER A 161 -8.97 -13.05 28.30
C SER A 161 -8.11 -11.77 28.32
N GLY A 162 -8.11 -10.96 27.25
CA GLY A 162 -7.18 -9.83 27.07
C GLY A 162 -7.77 -8.43 27.24
N VAL A 163 -9.10 -8.33 27.39
CA VAL A 163 -9.75 -7.03 27.54
C VAL A 163 -9.80 -6.63 29.01
N ASN A 164 -9.03 -5.62 29.37
CA ASN A 164 -9.10 -4.86 30.63
C ASN A 164 -8.49 -5.49 31.91
N LYS A 165 -7.16 -5.56 31.97
CA LYS A 165 -6.54 -5.22 33.26
C LYS A 165 -6.14 -3.71 33.19
N LYS A 166 -7.06 -2.83 33.63
CA LYS A 166 -6.65 -1.50 34.10
C LYS A 166 -5.53 -1.71 35.12
N PRO A 167 -4.39 -0.98 35.02
CA PRO A 167 -3.39 -1.00 36.08
C PRO A 167 -4.12 -0.61 37.40
N GLN A 168 -4.08 -1.50 38.38
CA GLN A 168 -4.53 -1.13 39.70
C GLN A 168 -3.61 -0.03 40.22
N PRO A 169 -4.14 1.06 40.83
CA PRO A 169 -3.28 2.06 41.45
C PRO A 169 -2.50 1.35 42.57
N GLU A 170 -1.17 1.40 42.46
CA GLU A 170 -0.27 0.92 43.52
C GLU A 170 -0.66 1.55 44.84
N GLY A 171 -0.78 0.68 45.84
CA GLY A 171 -1.35 0.92 47.15
C GLY A 171 -0.93 2.21 47.82
N ALA A 172 -1.90 2.97 48.26
CA ALA A 172 -1.75 3.95 49.30
C ALA A 172 -1.23 3.25 50.56
N ARG A 173 0.04 3.47 50.89
CA ARG A 173 0.61 3.08 52.20
C ARG A 173 -0.20 3.79 53.26
N ALA A 174 -0.94 3.01 54.05
CA ALA A 174 -1.53 3.47 55.27
C ALA A 174 -0.42 3.90 56.23
N THR A 175 -0.32 5.21 56.49
CA THR A 175 0.43 5.72 57.61
C THR A 175 -0.31 5.37 58.90
N ARG A 176 0.33 4.54 59.74
CA ARG A 176 -0.11 4.32 61.13
C ARG A 176 -0.01 5.63 61.92
N PRO A 177 -0.97 6.01 62.75
CA PRO A 177 -0.78 7.04 63.75
C PRO A 177 0.03 6.44 64.93
N GLU A 178 1.11 7.11 65.27
CA GLU A 178 1.82 6.91 66.53
C GLU A 178 1.01 7.55 67.70
N SER A 179 0.82 6.75 68.73
CA SER A 179 0.31 7.15 70.03
C SER A 179 1.45 7.62 70.92
#